data_558dbaf82f3bb5da4fc13f178fcaa1d7
#
_entry.id   558dbaf82f3bb5da4fc13f178fcaa1d7
#
_cell.length_a   1.000
_cell.length_b   1.000
_cell.length_c   1.000
_cell.angle_alpha   90.00
_cell.angle_beta   90.00
_cell.angle_gamma   90.00
#
_symmetry.space_group_name_H-M   'P 1'
#
loop_
_entity.id
_entity.type
_entity.pdbx_description
1 polymer ?
#
loop_
_entity_poly.entity_id
_entity_poly.type
_entity_poly.pdbx_seq_one_letter_code
_entity_poly.pdbx_strand_id
1 'polypeptide(L)'
;MPTLLQINVVSNLLSTGKIAEDIAKVAISHGWKSYIAYGRDSKPSVSQEIKVGSMLDVYEHYALNKLFDWEGWASKAATKKLVKKIEEIKPDIIQLHNIHDHYLNYPILFEYLAKSNVAVVWVQHDCWSFTGGCMYFDMVDCSKWQTECKNCPARRALLAENTTKHFHLKKQLLDAIPNLIFVPVSDWLHGLLSQSVQQHRPIVTIHNGVDVSRFKPMKATRTDDNFRILGVAAVWDKRKGLEDFVKLRALLSDDFEITLVGLNQKQVESLPAGIKGLTRTSNVEELVQLYSDSDAFINPTYSDNFPTTNIEALACGTPVITYRTGGSPEAVDEKTGLVVPQGDVNALVAAIQQLREKPLSGKDCRSRAEMLFDKDKCFEQYLSLYNTLINNGIIKIGGGKNQVIVLIPHAAESLLTERRMAA
;
A
#
# COMPACT_ATOMS: atom_id res chain seq x y z
N MET A 1 27.18 -1.71 13.40
CA MET A 1 25.71 -1.86 13.56
C MET A 1 25.08 -1.09 12.41
N PRO A 2 24.46 -1.78 11.46
CA PRO A 2 23.86 -1.12 10.32
C PRO A 2 22.71 -0.19 10.74
N THR A 3 22.46 0.82 9.93
CA THR A 3 21.50 1.89 10.25
C THR A 3 20.50 2.06 9.11
N LEU A 4 19.22 1.88 9.43
CA LEU A 4 18.08 2.12 8.54
C LEU A 4 17.48 3.49 8.86
N LEU A 5 17.30 4.32 7.84
CA LEU A 5 16.46 5.53 7.92
C LEU A 5 15.25 5.37 6.99
N GLN A 6 14.07 5.39 7.55
CA GLN A 6 12.83 5.40 6.78
C GLN A 6 12.27 6.83 6.67
N ILE A 7 11.69 7.18 5.53
CA ILE A 7 11.04 8.49 5.30
C ILE A 7 9.61 8.24 4.85
N ASN A 8 8.64 8.68 5.65
CA ASN A 8 7.21 8.50 5.37
C ASN A 8 6.40 9.72 5.81
N VAL A 9 5.20 9.86 5.31
CA VAL A 9 4.29 10.96 5.69
C VAL A 9 3.86 10.88 7.16
N VAL A 10 3.73 9.69 7.72
CA VAL A 10 3.31 9.43 9.13
C VAL A 10 4.23 8.39 9.78
N SER A 11 4.30 8.38 11.13
CA SER A 11 5.04 7.37 11.90
C SER A 11 4.06 6.50 12.70
N ASN A 12 4.15 5.18 12.55
CA ASN A 12 3.34 4.16 13.25
C ASN A 12 1.81 4.47 13.22
N LEU A 13 1.34 5.08 12.15
CA LEU A 13 -0.04 5.48 11.98
C LEU A 13 -0.49 5.19 10.55
N LEU A 14 -1.78 4.86 10.34
CA LEU A 14 -2.32 4.42 9.05
C LEU A 14 -1.57 3.18 8.50
N SER A 15 -1.87 2.76 7.27
CA SER A 15 -1.27 1.55 6.68
C SER A 15 0.24 1.69 6.47
N THR A 16 0.67 2.74 5.76
CA THR A 16 2.10 2.92 5.40
C THR A 16 3.00 3.14 6.61
N GLY A 17 2.50 3.87 7.64
CA GLY A 17 3.25 4.08 8.88
C GLY A 17 3.36 2.81 9.72
N LYS A 18 2.34 1.94 9.71
CA LYS A 18 2.41 0.62 10.38
C LYS A 18 3.35 -0.33 9.66
N ILE A 19 3.36 -0.33 8.32
CA ILE A 19 4.31 -1.10 7.53
C ILE A 19 5.75 -0.67 7.85
N ALA A 20 6.02 0.64 7.86
CA ALA A 20 7.34 1.17 8.23
C ALA A 20 7.75 0.77 9.66
N GLU A 21 6.81 0.81 10.61
CA GLU A 21 7.02 0.39 12.00
C GLU A 21 7.35 -1.11 12.10
N ASP A 22 6.63 -1.96 11.36
CA ASP A 22 6.86 -3.41 11.42
C ASP A 22 8.17 -3.81 10.72
N ILE A 23 8.55 -3.15 9.62
CA ILE A 23 9.88 -3.29 9.01
C ILE A 23 10.98 -2.86 10.02
N ALA A 24 10.76 -1.76 10.77
CA ALA A 24 11.70 -1.30 11.80
C ALA A 24 11.87 -2.33 12.91
N LYS A 25 10.80 -2.97 13.37
CA LYS A 25 10.85 -4.03 14.39
C LYS A 25 11.72 -5.19 13.92
N VAL A 26 11.53 -5.66 12.69
CA VAL A 26 12.34 -6.72 12.10
C VAL A 26 13.82 -6.27 12.01
N ALA A 27 14.11 -5.09 11.53
CA ALA A 27 15.48 -4.59 11.46
C ALA A 27 16.15 -4.50 12.85
N ILE A 28 15.44 -3.97 13.86
CA ILE A 28 15.93 -3.86 15.24
C ILE A 28 16.18 -5.23 15.86
N SER A 29 15.31 -6.23 15.63
CA SER A 29 15.48 -7.60 16.14
C SER A 29 16.75 -8.27 15.60
N HIS A 30 17.24 -7.82 14.43
CA HIS A 30 18.50 -8.25 13.81
C HIS A 30 19.68 -7.29 14.11
N GLY A 31 19.55 -6.44 15.11
CA GLY A 31 20.65 -5.60 15.60
C GLY A 31 20.90 -4.34 14.78
N TRP A 32 19.93 -3.86 13.98
CA TRP A 32 20.02 -2.59 13.27
C TRP A 32 19.62 -1.42 14.17
N LYS A 33 20.17 -0.24 13.89
CA LYS A 33 19.59 1.02 14.36
C LYS A 33 18.51 1.45 13.39
N SER A 34 17.37 1.91 13.92
CA SER A 34 16.26 2.38 13.10
C SER A 34 15.87 3.81 13.42
N TYR A 35 15.70 4.61 12.37
CA TYR A 35 15.20 5.98 12.39
C TYR A 35 14.00 6.09 11.47
N ILE A 36 13.04 6.94 11.83
CA ILE A 36 11.93 7.33 10.96
C ILE A 36 11.77 8.83 10.89
N ALA A 37 11.90 9.42 9.69
CA ALA A 37 11.58 10.80 9.40
C ALA A 37 10.14 10.90 8.90
N TYR A 38 9.31 11.74 9.57
CA TYR A 38 7.89 11.85 9.25
C TYR A 38 7.41 13.30 9.21
N GLY A 39 6.39 13.56 8.35
CA GLY A 39 5.92 14.91 8.10
C GLY A 39 4.70 15.34 8.89
N ARG A 40 3.76 14.45 9.17
CA ARG A 40 2.44 14.79 9.73
C ARG A 40 2.27 14.24 11.14
N ASP A 41 1.50 13.18 11.30
CA ASP A 41 1.12 12.65 12.60
C ASP A 41 1.95 11.41 12.96
N SER A 42 2.09 11.13 14.25
CA SER A 42 2.77 9.94 14.75
C SER A 42 2.05 9.32 15.94
N LYS A 43 2.31 8.02 16.12
CA LYS A 43 2.14 7.29 17.37
C LYS A 43 3.52 6.83 17.84
N PRO A 44 3.72 6.51 19.12
CA PRO A 44 5.00 6.02 19.62
C PRO A 44 5.57 4.92 18.72
N SER A 45 6.83 5.08 18.31
CA SER A 45 7.54 4.17 17.40
C SER A 45 8.71 3.49 18.10
N VAL A 46 9.10 2.29 17.63
CA VAL A 46 10.36 1.63 18.04
C VAL A 46 11.58 2.32 17.42
N SER A 47 11.39 3.07 16.34
CA SER A 47 12.44 3.87 15.70
C SER A 47 12.71 5.19 16.42
N GLN A 48 13.92 5.74 16.27
CA GLN A 48 14.17 7.11 16.63
C GLN A 48 13.45 8.05 15.65
N GLU A 49 12.53 8.87 16.17
CA GLU A 49 11.67 9.72 15.35
C GLU A 49 12.34 11.05 15.00
N ILE A 50 12.18 11.49 13.76
CA ILE A 50 12.65 12.77 13.22
C ILE A 50 11.46 13.48 12.59
N LYS A 51 10.98 14.55 13.23
CA LYS A 51 9.91 15.38 12.67
C LYS A 51 10.45 16.27 11.55
N VAL A 52 9.82 16.21 10.37
CA VAL A 52 10.16 17.05 9.21
C VAL A 52 9.22 18.25 9.16
N GLY A 53 9.73 19.40 9.54
CA GLY A 53 8.93 20.63 9.58
C GLY A 53 7.89 20.66 10.69
N SER A 54 6.96 21.57 10.56
CA SER A 54 5.82 21.80 11.44
C SER A 54 4.50 21.61 10.68
N MET A 55 3.39 21.61 11.40
CA MET A 55 2.05 21.60 10.74
C MET A 55 1.80 22.88 9.93
N LEU A 56 2.40 24.01 10.31
CA LEU A 56 2.33 25.24 9.50
C LEU A 56 3.02 25.07 8.16
N ASP A 57 4.19 24.43 8.11
CA ASP A 57 4.87 24.09 6.84
C ASP A 57 3.99 23.19 5.95
N VAL A 58 3.26 22.25 6.55
CA VAL A 58 2.32 21.36 5.83
C VAL A 58 1.15 22.17 5.25
N TYR A 59 0.55 23.06 6.03
CA TYR A 59 -0.57 23.89 5.55
C TYR A 59 -0.14 24.88 4.47
N GLU A 60 1.03 25.53 4.62
CA GLU A 60 1.60 26.38 3.60
C GLU A 60 1.83 25.61 2.29
N HIS A 61 2.47 24.44 2.39
CA HIS A 61 2.73 23.57 1.24
C HIS A 61 1.42 23.16 0.56
N TYR A 62 0.41 22.76 1.35
CA TYR A 62 -0.92 22.41 0.82
C TYR A 62 -1.56 23.58 0.06
N ALA A 63 -1.49 24.81 0.62
CA ALA A 63 -2.03 25.99 -0.03
C ALA A 63 -1.30 26.30 -1.35
N LEU A 64 0.03 26.23 -1.37
CA LEU A 64 0.84 26.42 -2.57
C LEU A 64 0.55 25.33 -3.62
N ASN A 65 0.33 24.09 -3.19
CA ASN A 65 -0.08 23.03 -4.12
C ASN A 65 -1.47 23.30 -4.72
N LYS A 66 -2.44 23.71 -3.90
CA LYS A 66 -3.78 24.07 -4.40
C LYS A 66 -3.81 25.26 -5.35
N LEU A 67 -2.95 26.24 -5.12
CA LEU A 67 -2.88 27.43 -5.94
C LEU A 67 -2.06 27.19 -7.22
N PHE A 68 -0.88 26.59 -7.09
CA PHE A 68 0.15 26.59 -8.13
C PHE A 68 0.62 25.20 -8.56
N ASP A 69 0.00 24.12 -8.11
CA ASP A 69 0.44 22.74 -8.36
C ASP A 69 1.90 22.50 -7.90
N TRP A 70 2.27 22.98 -6.71
CA TRP A 70 3.61 22.87 -6.13
C TRP A 70 3.75 21.66 -5.20
N GLU A 71 3.14 20.56 -5.53
CA GLU A 71 3.30 19.35 -4.75
C GLU A 71 4.78 18.89 -4.71
N GLY A 72 5.32 18.79 -3.49
CA GLY A 72 6.71 18.40 -3.28
C GLY A 72 7.75 19.48 -3.66
N TRP A 73 7.34 20.74 -3.94
CA TRP A 73 8.25 21.86 -4.25
C TRP A 73 8.35 22.91 -3.13
N ALA A 74 7.44 22.92 -2.20
CA ALA A 74 7.54 23.75 -0.99
C ALA A 74 8.34 23.01 0.12
N SER A 75 8.20 23.38 1.39
CA SER A 75 8.89 22.77 2.54
C SER A 75 10.44 22.73 2.42
N LYS A 76 11.04 23.70 1.73
CA LYS A 76 12.48 23.71 1.42
C LYS A 76 13.35 23.73 2.66
N ALA A 77 13.02 24.59 3.65
CA ALA A 77 13.81 24.73 4.89
C ALA A 77 13.76 23.44 5.73
N ALA A 78 12.58 22.84 5.87
CA ALA A 78 12.37 21.59 6.58
C ALA A 78 13.18 20.45 5.94
N THR A 79 13.14 20.33 4.59
CA THR A 79 13.89 19.29 3.88
C THR A 79 15.40 19.50 3.99
N LYS A 80 15.91 20.73 3.93
CA LYS A 80 17.35 21.00 4.16
C LYS A 80 17.81 20.61 5.56
N LYS A 81 16.95 20.82 6.59
CA LYS A 81 17.23 20.33 7.95
C LYS A 81 17.25 18.80 8.00
N LEU A 82 16.32 18.13 7.32
CA LEU A 82 16.31 16.67 7.22
C LEU A 82 17.61 16.18 6.57
N VAL A 83 18.03 16.76 5.44
CA VAL A 83 19.29 16.39 4.76
C VAL A 83 20.49 16.48 5.70
N LYS A 84 20.63 17.59 6.46
CA LYS A 84 21.70 17.72 7.47
C LYS A 84 21.62 16.60 8.51
N LYS A 85 20.41 16.23 8.94
CA LYS A 85 20.23 15.14 9.90
C LYS A 85 20.60 13.77 9.30
N ILE A 86 20.33 13.54 8.02
CA ILE A 86 20.77 12.34 7.29
C ILE A 86 22.31 12.28 7.25
N GLU A 87 23.00 13.42 6.99
CA GLU A 87 24.46 13.52 6.99
C GLU A 87 25.09 13.23 8.36
N GLU A 88 24.40 13.59 9.47
CA GLU A 88 24.81 13.26 10.84
C GLU A 88 24.63 11.77 11.15
N ILE A 89 23.49 11.19 10.78
CA ILE A 89 23.13 9.79 11.05
C ILE A 89 23.99 8.83 10.23
N LYS A 90 24.30 9.19 8.98
CA LYS A 90 25.01 8.36 7.99
C LYS A 90 24.39 6.98 7.85
N PRO A 91 23.09 6.89 7.45
CA PRO A 91 22.43 5.60 7.32
C PRO A 91 23.08 4.75 6.23
N ASP A 92 23.09 3.43 6.43
CA ASP A 92 23.52 2.46 5.41
C ASP A 92 22.43 2.26 4.36
N ILE A 93 21.17 2.35 4.78
CA ILE A 93 19.97 2.27 3.92
C ILE A 93 19.06 3.48 4.18
N ILE A 94 18.63 4.13 3.10
CA ILE A 94 17.51 5.06 3.14
C ILE A 94 16.31 4.39 2.47
N GLN A 95 15.24 4.16 3.23
CA GLN A 95 14.00 3.63 2.71
C GLN A 95 12.95 4.74 2.58
N LEU A 96 12.46 4.93 1.37
CA LEU A 96 11.38 5.86 1.05
C LEU A 96 10.06 5.11 1.04
N HIS A 97 9.02 5.72 1.62
CA HIS A 97 7.62 5.33 1.51
C HIS A 97 6.85 6.46 0.80
N ASN A 98 5.78 6.97 1.40
CA ASN A 98 5.06 8.11 0.86
C ASN A 98 5.78 9.41 1.21
N ILE A 99 6.48 9.97 0.22
CA ILE A 99 7.21 11.24 0.34
C ILE A 99 6.43 12.45 -0.19
N HIS A 100 5.21 12.22 -0.70
CA HIS A 100 4.22 13.25 -1.04
C HIS A 100 3.39 13.68 0.20
N ASP A 101 2.26 14.40 0.02
CA ASP A 101 1.40 14.92 1.08
C ASP A 101 1.97 16.13 1.87
N HIS A 102 2.67 17.02 1.16
CA HIS A 102 2.92 18.41 1.56
C HIS A 102 3.87 18.62 2.75
N TYR A 103 4.84 17.74 2.98
CA TYR A 103 5.80 17.90 4.07
C TYR A 103 7.26 17.95 3.63
N LEU A 104 7.55 17.53 2.40
CA LEU A 104 8.90 17.34 1.91
C LEU A 104 9.10 17.97 0.53
N ASN A 105 10.28 18.54 0.29
CA ASN A 105 10.73 19.00 -1.01
C ASN A 105 11.52 17.89 -1.69
N TYR A 106 10.88 17.14 -2.61
CA TYR A 106 11.53 16.00 -3.26
C TYR A 106 12.75 16.39 -4.12
N PRO A 107 12.81 17.55 -4.82
CA PRO A 107 14.02 17.95 -5.53
C PRO A 107 15.25 18.04 -4.63
N ILE A 108 15.13 18.69 -3.47
CA ILE A 108 16.25 18.84 -2.52
C ILE A 108 16.68 17.46 -2.00
N LEU A 109 15.74 16.59 -1.65
CA LEU A 109 16.07 15.24 -1.19
C LEU A 109 16.74 14.43 -2.31
N PHE A 110 16.20 14.44 -3.51
CA PHE A 110 16.72 13.64 -4.62
C PHE A 110 18.09 14.14 -5.12
N GLU A 111 18.33 15.46 -5.12
CA GLU A 111 19.66 16.04 -5.38
C GLU A 111 20.71 15.59 -4.36
N TYR A 112 20.33 15.47 -3.09
CA TYR A 112 21.21 14.89 -2.07
C TYR A 112 21.47 13.41 -2.33
N LEU A 113 20.41 12.61 -2.58
CA LEU A 113 20.54 11.18 -2.85
C LEU A 113 21.35 10.90 -4.10
N ALA A 114 21.26 11.74 -5.13
CA ALA A 114 22.06 11.63 -6.35
C ALA A 114 23.57 11.82 -6.12
N LYS A 115 23.95 12.57 -5.09
CA LYS A 115 25.35 12.81 -4.71
C LYS A 115 25.86 11.86 -3.64
N SER A 116 24.97 11.11 -3.02
CA SER A 116 25.30 10.12 -1.99
C SER A 116 25.53 8.74 -2.61
N ASN A 117 26.32 7.91 -1.93
CA ASN A 117 26.49 6.50 -2.31
C ASN A 117 25.57 5.58 -1.49
N VAL A 118 24.65 6.13 -0.69
CA VAL A 118 23.75 5.34 0.13
C VAL A 118 22.79 4.53 -0.75
N ALA A 119 22.50 3.30 -0.35
CA ALA A 119 21.48 2.50 -1.02
C ALA A 119 20.08 3.04 -0.69
N VAL A 120 19.27 3.27 -1.72
CA VAL A 120 17.92 3.81 -1.62
C VAL A 120 16.93 2.74 -2.03
N VAL A 121 16.06 2.36 -1.09
CA VAL A 121 14.95 1.42 -1.31
C VAL A 121 13.66 2.20 -1.28
N TRP A 122 12.91 2.24 -2.38
CA TRP A 122 11.64 2.98 -2.42
C TRP A 122 10.45 2.04 -2.49
N VAL A 123 9.77 1.88 -1.36
CA VAL A 123 8.54 1.09 -1.27
C VAL A 123 7.42 1.84 -1.97
N GLN A 124 6.85 1.22 -2.99
CA GLN A 124 5.79 1.81 -3.79
C GLN A 124 4.43 1.42 -3.23
N HIS A 125 3.77 2.36 -2.56
CA HIS A 125 2.41 2.21 -2.04
C HIS A 125 1.36 2.78 -3.00
N ASP A 126 1.78 3.53 -4.02
CA ASP A 126 0.96 4.16 -5.05
C ASP A 126 1.78 4.48 -6.30
N CYS A 127 1.16 5.16 -7.27
CA CYS A 127 1.76 5.45 -8.57
C CYS A 127 2.47 6.82 -8.64
N TRP A 128 2.62 7.53 -7.52
CA TRP A 128 3.15 8.91 -7.51
C TRP A 128 4.57 9.02 -8.06
N SER A 129 5.42 8.03 -7.83
CA SER A 129 6.84 8.07 -8.19
C SER A 129 7.10 8.20 -9.69
N PHE A 130 6.27 7.59 -10.53
CA PHE A 130 6.43 7.54 -11.99
C PHE A 130 5.38 8.34 -12.76
N THR A 131 4.50 9.06 -12.07
CA THR A 131 3.49 9.93 -12.68
C THR A 131 3.85 11.42 -12.52
N GLY A 132 3.07 12.32 -13.09
CA GLY A 132 3.20 13.78 -12.85
C GLY A 132 2.71 14.23 -11.47
N GLY A 133 2.33 13.29 -10.57
CA GLY A 133 1.81 13.56 -9.21
C GLY A 133 0.50 12.86 -8.93
N CYS A 134 0.02 12.01 -9.83
CA CYS A 134 -1.18 11.20 -9.64
C CYS A 134 -0.84 9.92 -8.86
N MET A 135 -1.62 9.61 -7.82
CA MET A 135 -1.48 8.39 -7.03
C MET A 135 -2.33 7.24 -7.59
N TYR A 136 -3.48 7.57 -8.20
CA TYR A 136 -4.50 6.62 -8.66
C TYR A 136 -4.99 7.02 -10.05
N PHE A 137 -4.18 6.79 -11.07
CA PHE A 137 -4.51 7.18 -12.46
C PHE A 137 -5.61 6.30 -13.08
N ASP A 138 -5.80 5.09 -12.57
CA ASP A 138 -6.83 4.13 -12.93
C ASP A 138 -8.24 4.62 -12.63
N MET A 139 -8.41 5.47 -11.61
CA MET A 139 -9.70 6.14 -11.31
C MET A 139 -10.19 7.07 -12.44
N VAL A 140 -9.31 7.47 -13.34
CA VAL A 140 -9.61 8.38 -14.47
C VAL A 140 -9.19 7.79 -15.82
N ASP A 141 -8.90 6.50 -15.85
CA ASP A 141 -8.49 5.73 -17.04
C ASP A 141 -7.40 6.43 -17.85
N CYS A 142 -6.32 6.84 -17.18
CA CYS A 142 -5.25 7.65 -17.77
C CYS A 142 -4.01 6.81 -18.07
N SER A 143 -3.60 6.76 -19.35
CA SER A 143 -2.37 6.07 -19.78
C SER A 143 -1.16 7.00 -20.01
N LYS A 144 -1.31 8.31 -19.79
CA LYS A 144 -0.27 9.32 -20.09
C LYS A 144 1.04 9.12 -19.32
N TRP A 145 0.98 8.50 -18.16
CA TRP A 145 2.15 8.19 -17.33
C TRP A 145 3.19 7.30 -18.03
N GLN A 146 2.80 6.55 -19.05
CA GLN A 146 3.70 5.69 -19.83
C GLN A 146 4.64 6.49 -20.74
N THR A 147 4.23 7.66 -21.18
CA THR A 147 4.98 8.50 -22.12
C THR A 147 5.27 9.88 -21.55
N GLU A 148 4.23 10.69 -21.31
CA GLU A 148 4.35 12.02 -20.76
C GLU A 148 3.04 12.46 -20.09
N CYS A 149 3.08 12.73 -18.79
CA CYS A 149 1.97 13.32 -18.06
C CYS A 149 1.78 14.79 -18.46
N LYS A 150 0.63 15.12 -19.05
CA LYS A 150 0.22 16.47 -19.41
C LYS A 150 -1.30 16.59 -19.39
N ASN A 151 -1.82 17.81 -19.19
CA ASN A 151 -3.27 18.07 -19.15
C ASN A 151 -3.96 17.03 -18.26
N CYS A 152 -3.60 17.00 -16.98
CA CYS A 152 -3.96 15.92 -16.06
C CYS A 152 -5.46 15.96 -15.71
N PRO A 153 -6.25 14.90 -15.96
CA PRO A 153 -7.68 14.88 -15.63
C PRO A 153 -7.94 14.82 -14.12
N ALA A 154 -6.98 14.33 -13.33
CA ALA A 154 -7.12 14.12 -11.88
C ALA A 154 -6.64 15.32 -11.05
N ARG A 155 -5.76 16.18 -11.58
CA ARG A 155 -5.18 17.30 -10.84
C ARG A 155 -5.73 18.63 -11.35
N ARG A 156 -6.11 19.49 -10.42
CA ARG A 156 -6.61 20.84 -10.72
C ARG A 156 -6.11 21.80 -9.66
N ALA A 157 -5.05 22.54 -9.98
CA ALA A 157 -4.69 23.73 -9.22
C ALA A 157 -5.42 24.96 -9.80
N LEU A 158 -5.58 25.99 -8.98
CA LEU A 158 -6.42 27.13 -9.33
C LEU A 158 -5.76 28.07 -10.36
N LEU A 159 -4.44 28.25 -10.29
CA LEU A 159 -3.71 29.27 -11.05
C LEU A 159 -2.68 28.70 -12.03
N ALA A 160 -2.20 27.49 -11.83
CA ALA A 160 -1.21 26.86 -12.69
C ALA A 160 -1.32 25.32 -12.66
N GLU A 161 -0.91 24.68 -13.77
CA GLU A 161 -0.72 23.24 -13.85
C GLU A 161 0.77 22.96 -14.15
N ASN A 162 1.42 22.22 -13.28
CA ASN A 162 2.82 21.85 -13.40
C ASN A 162 3.04 20.34 -13.59
N THR A 163 2.00 19.59 -13.92
CA THR A 163 2.04 18.12 -14.06
C THR A 163 3.18 17.65 -14.98
N THR A 164 3.34 18.30 -16.15
CA THR A 164 4.41 17.97 -17.11
C THR A 164 5.79 18.25 -16.52
N LYS A 165 5.95 19.38 -15.84
CA LYS A 165 7.23 19.73 -15.19
C LYS A 165 7.56 18.74 -14.07
N HIS A 166 6.58 18.37 -13.24
CA HIS A 166 6.76 17.34 -12.19
C HIS A 166 7.18 16.00 -12.79
N PHE A 167 6.56 15.59 -13.90
CA PHE A 167 6.88 14.34 -14.56
C PHE A 167 8.34 14.31 -15.03
N HIS A 168 8.77 15.31 -15.80
CA HIS A 168 10.13 15.38 -16.32
C HIS A 168 11.17 15.58 -15.21
N LEU A 169 10.90 16.45 -14.23
CA LEU A 169 11.81 16.71 -13.14
C LEU A 169 12.00 15.46 -12.26
N LYS A 170 10.92 14.76 -11.92
CA LYS A 170 11.04 13.49 -11.19
C LYS A 170 11.85 12.46 -11.96
N LYS A 171 11.54 12.27 -13.24
CA LYS A 171 12.31 11.37 -14.10
C LYS A 171 13.81 11.72 -14.06
N GLN A 172 14.15 12.98 -14.35
CA GLN A 172 15.54 13.44 -14.37
C GLN A 172 16.27 13.21 -13.04
N LEU A 173 15.63 13.58 -11.92
CA LEU A 173 16.25 13.46 -10.59
C LEU A 173 16.37 12.01 -10.16
N LEU A 174 15.38 11.17 -10.43
CA LEU A 174 15.43 9.74 -10.12
C LEU A 174 16.50 9.04 -10.96
N ASP A 175 16.63 9.39 -12.25
CA ASP A 175 17.68 8.83 -13.12
C ASP A 175 19.09 9.17 -12.62
N ALA A 176 19.25 10.25 -11.87
CA ALA A 176 20.52 10.67 -11.28
C ALA A 176 20.90 9.90 -9.99
N ILE A 177 19.94 9.25 -9.29
CA ILE A 177 20.24 8.50 -8.07
C ILE A 177 20.91 7.16 -8.43
N PRO A 178 22.19 6.91 -8.04
CA PRO A 178 22.90 5.74 -8.55
C PRO A 178 22.38 4.41 -8.00
N ASN A 179 22.01 4.38 -6.71
CA ASN A 179 21.71 3.16 -5.95
C ASN A 179 20.22 3.11 -5.56
N LEU A 180 19.32 3.38 -6.50
CA LEU A 180 17.86 3.34 -6.28
C LEU A 180 17.27 2.01 -6.75
N ILE A 181 16.50 1.37 -5.86
CA ILE A 181 15.66 0.20 -6.14
C ILE A 181 14.21 0.52 -5.81
N PHE A 182 13.29 0.16 -6.70
CA PHE A 182 11.86 0.20 -6.43
C PHE A 182 11.37 -1.11 -5.84
N VAL A 183 10.54 -1.01 -4.79
CA VAL A 183 9.91 -2.16 -4.15
C VAL A 183 8.40 -1.98 -4.16
N PRO A 184 7.72 -2.37 -5.25
CA PRO A 184 6.25 -2.38 -5.29
C PRO A 184 5.68 -3.43 -4.33
N VAL A 185 4.50 -3.10 -3.76
CA VAL A 185 3.81 -3.97 -2.81
C VAL A 185 2.90 -5.01 -3.48
N SER A 186 2.88 -5.04 -4.82
CA SER A 186 2.08 -5.97 -5.62
C SER A 186 2.74 -6.24 -6.98
N ASP A 187 2.41 -7.36 -7.60
CA ASP A 187 2.87 -7.69 -8.96
C ASP A 187 2.18 -6.77 -10.00
N TRP A 188 0.94 -6.33 -9.73
CA TRP A 188 0.28 -5.32 -10.54
C TRP A 188 1.10 -4.02 -10.61
N LEU A 189 1.53 -3.50 -9.46
CA LEU A 189 2.31 -2.26 -9.41
C LEU A 189 3.72 -2.46 -9.99
N HIS A 190 4.31 -3.67 -9.86
CA HIS A 190 5.53 -4.06 -10.57
C HIS A 190 5.34 -3.95 -12.09
N GLY A 191 4.23 -4.49 -12.60
CA GLY A 191 3.90 -4.41 -14.05
C GLY A 191 3.78 -2.97 -14.54
N LEU A 192 3.22 -2.07 -13.73
CA LEU A 192 3.15 -0.64 -14.05
C LEU A 192 4.54 0.02 -14.07
N LEU A 193 5.34 -0.19 -13.05
CA LEU A 193 6.72 0.32 -12.99
C LEU A 193 7.55 -0.15 -14.19
N SER A 194 7.41 -1.41 -14.58
CA SER A 194 8.10 -2.02 -15.73
C SER A 194 7.67 -1.43 -17.08
N GLN A 195 6.54 -0.71 -17.13
CA GLN A 195 6.05 0.00 -18.33
C GLN A 195 6.22 1.51 -18.22
N SER A 196 6.71 2.01 -17.10
CA SER A 196 6.87 3.44 -16.82
C SER A 196 8.20 3.99 -17.34
N VAL A 197 8.37 5.29 -17.19
CA VAL A 197 9.66 5.96 -17.47
C VAL A 197 10.79 5.52 -16.54
N GLN A 198 10.50 4.70 -15.51
CA GLN A 198 11.46 4.13 -14.58
C GLN A 198 11.77 2.64 -14.85
N GLN A 199 11.28 2.06 -15.96
CA GLN A 199 11.44 0.64 -16.33
C GLN A 199 12.88 0.10 -16.36
N HIS A 200 13.86 1.00 -16.46
CA HIS A 200 15.29 0.64 -16.48
C HIS A 200 15.88 0.46 -15.08
N ARG A 201 15.13 0.76 -14.03
CA ARG A 201 15.56 0.60 -12.64
C ARG A 201 15.30 -0.82 -12.12
N PRO A 202 16.08 -1.27 -11.13
CA PRO A 202 15.78 -2.52 -10.43
C PRO A 202 14.42 -2.45 -9.75
N ILE A 203 13.62 -3.50 -9.91
CA ILE A 203 12.30 -3.64 -9.29
C ILE A 203 12.26 -5.00 -8.59
N VAL A 204 11.90 -5.01 -7.31
CA VAL A 204 11.75 -6.23 -6.50
C VAL A 204 10.40 -6.16 -5.79
N THR A 205 9.46 -7.06 -6.10
CA THR A 205 8.17 -7.09 -5.41
C THR A 205 8.32 -7.68 -4.01
N ILE A 206 7.84 -6.96 -3.00
CA ILE A 206 7.65 -7.46 -1.64
C ILE A 206 6.24 -7.09 -1.21
N HIS A 207 5.38 -8.09 -1.06
CA HIS A 207 3.98 -7.88 -0.67
C HIS A 207 3.87 -7.33 0.76
N ASN A 208 2.79 -6.58 1.01
CA ASN A 208 2.42 -6.23 2.38
C ASN A 208 2.08 -7.51 3.17
N GLY A 209 2.40 -7.48 4.45
CA GLY A 209 2.06 -8.56 5.37
C GLY A 209 1.00 -8.14 6.39
N VAL A 210 0.41 -9.14 7.03
CA VAL A 210 -0.53 -9.02 8.15
C VAL A 210 -0.01 -9.77 9.37
N ASP A 211 -0.31 -9.26 10.56
CA ASP A 211 0.01 -9.95 11.81
C ASP A 211 -0.91 -11.17 12.00
N VAL A 212 -0.45 -12.33 11.53
CA VAL A 212 -1.21 -13.59 11.61
C VAL A 212 -1.37 -14.10 13.04
N SER A 213 -0.60 -13.63 14.01
CA SER A 213 -0.78 -13.97 15.42
C SER A 213 -1.97 -13.22 16.02
N ARG A 214 -2.23 -12.03 15.55
CA ARG A 214 -3.32 -11.13 15.96
C ARG A 214 -4.58 -11.35 15.13
N PHE A 215 -4.46 -11.31 13.79
CA PHE A 215 -5.54 -11.67 12.87
C PHE A 215 -5.56 -13.20 12.71
N LYS A 216 -6.46 -13.85 13.41
CA LYS A 216 -6.63 -15.30 13.40
C LYS A 216 -8.09 -15.65 13.63
N PRO A 217 -8.55 -16.83 13.19
CA PRO A 217 -9.92 -17.27 13.42
C PRO A 217 -10.27 -17.27 14.91
N MET A 218 -11.37 -16.65 15.27
CA MET A 218 -11.95 -16.67 16.59
C MET A 218 -13.17 -17.60 16.61
N LYS A 219 -13.58 -18.03 17.82
CA LYS A 219 -14.82 -18.79 17.97
C LYS A 219 -16.00 -17.94 17.53
N ALA A 220 -16.83 -18.50 16.64
CA ALA A 220 -18.04 -17.83 16.18
C ALA A 220 -18.95 -17.47 17.35
N THR A 221 -19.50 -16.25 17.33
CA THR A 221 -20.44 -15.74 18.34
C THR A 221 -21.87 -15.71 17.85
N ARG A 222 -22.10 -16.01 16.57
CA ARG A 222 -23.43 -15.98 15.93
C ARG A 222 -24.33 -17.13 16.41
N THR A 223 -25.63 -16.84 16.48
CA THR A 223 -26.68 -17.79 16.91
C THR A 223 -27.77 -17.99 15.86
N ASP A 224 -27.63 -17.35 14.69
CA ASP A 224 -28.55 -17.39 13.55
C ASP A 224 -27.84 -17.97 12.32
N ASP A 225 -28.64 -18.26 11.28
CA ASP A 225 -28.19 -18.82 9.99
C ASP A 225 -28.08 -17.76 8.88
N ASN A 226 -28.16 -16.47 9.21
CA ASN A 226 -28.04 -15.38 8.23
C ASN A 226 -26.64 -15.38 7.62
N PHE A 227 -26.55 -15.13 6.31
CA PHE A 227 -25.27 -14.97 5.62
C PHE A 227 -24.69 -13.58 5.88
N ARG A 228 -23.52 -13.51 6.50
CA ARG A 228 -22.90 -12.27 6.95
C ARG A 228 -21.82 -11.78 6.02
N ILE A 229 -21.98 -10.56 5.56
CA ILE A 229 -21.09 -9.85 4.66
C ILE A 229 -20.41 -8.72 5.44
N LEU A 230 -19.08 -8.65 5.35
CA LEU A 230 -18.29 -7.60 5.96
C LEU A 230 -17.59 -6.75 4.91
N GLY A 231 -17.63 -5.42 5.08
CA GLY A 231 -16.78 -4.47 4.37
C GLY A 231 -16.00 -3.61 5.36
N VAL A 232 -14.71 -3.41 5.13
CA VAL A 232 -13.83 -2.62 6.01
C VAL A 232 -12.99 -1.64 5.19
N ALA A 233 -13.01 -0.37 5.56
CA ALA A 233 -12.12 0.64 5.00
C ALA A 233 -11.74 1.68 6.06
N ALA A 234 -10.56 2.28 5.97
CA ALA A 234 -10.19 3.39 6.84
C ALA A 234 -10.97 4.67 6.50
N VAL A 235 -11.30 4.84 5.23
CA VAL A 235 -12.13 5.95 4.69
C VAL A 235 -12.96 5.39 3.55
N TRP A 236 -14.26 5.61 3.62
CA TRP A 236 -15.19 5.25 2.56
C TRP A 236 -15.40 6.44 1.61
N ASP A 237 -14.69 6.42 0.50
CA ASP A 237 -14.84 7.32 -0.63
C ASP A 237 -15.36 6.55 -1.88
N LYS A 238 -15.48 7.25 -3.02
CA LYS A 238 -15.89 6.61 -4.29
C LYS A 238 -14.99 5.44 -4.68
N ARG A 239 -13.71 5.54 -4.34
CA ARG A 239 -12.71 4.52 -4.66
C ARG A 239 -12.97 3.19 -3.92
N LYS A 240 -13.56 3.24 -2.73
CA LYS A 240 -13.81 2.05 -1.89
C LYS A 240 -15.17 1.38 -2.12
N GLY A 241 -16.01 1.92 -3.01
CA GLY A 241 -17.22 1.25 -3.48
C GLY A 241 -18.38 1.23 -2.47
N LEU A 242 -18.52 2.25 -1.61
CA LEU A 242 -19.66 2.33 -0.68
C LEU A 242 -21.01 2.26 -1.40
N GLU A 243 -21.11 2.92 -2.56
CA GLU A 243 -22.35 2.91 -3.35
C GLU A 243 -22.73 1.50 -3.84
N ASP A 244 -21.75 0.65 -4.08
CA ASP A 244 -22.00 -0.72 -4.53
C ASP A 244 -22.55 -1.60 -3.40
N PHE A 245 -22.15 -1.35 -2.16
CA PHE A 245 -22.83 -1.98 -1.00
C PHE A 245 -24.28 -1.55 -0.86
N VAL A 246 -24.62 -0.30 -1.14
CA VAL A 246 -26.00 0.19 -1.13
C VAL A 246 -26.83 -0.50 -2.22
N LYS A 247 -26.28 -0.61 -3.44
CA LYS A 247 -26.92 -1.34 -4.54
C LYS A 247 -27.05 -2.83 -4.22
N LEU A 248 -25.98 -3.42 -3.66
CA LEU A 248 -25.96 -4.82 -3.26
C LEU A 248 -27.07 -5.13 -2.24
N ARG A 249 -27.30 -4.26 -1.23
CA ARG A 249 -28.40 -4.44 -0.27
C ARG A 249 -29.77 -4.51 -0.95
N ALA A 250 -29.99 -3.70 -1.98
CA ALA A 250 -31.27 -3.68 -2.68
C ALA A 250 -31.55 -4.95 -3.51
N LEU A 251 -30.50 -5.74 -3.82
CA LEU A 251 -30.57 -6.97 -4.61
C LEU A 251 -30.58 -8.25 -3.77
N LEU A 252 -30.21 -8.15 -2.49
CA LEU A 252 -30.15 -9.29 -1.58
C LEU A 252 -31.44 -9.39 -0.74
N SER A 253 -31.83 -10.60 -0.38
CA SER A 253 -32.92 -10.89 0.56
C SER A 253 -32.54 -10.56 2.00
N ASP A 254 -33.52 -10.60 2.92
CA ASP A 254 -33.32 -10.17 4.31
C ASP A 254 -32.47 -11.12 5.16
N ASP A 255 -32.22 -12.33 4.67
CA ASP A 255 -31.33 -13.32 5.28
C ASP A 255 -29.84 -13.08 4.98
N PHE A 256 -29.50 -11.97 4.29
CA PHE A 256 -28.14 -11.46 4.15
C PHE A 256 -27.96 -10.22 5.02
N GLU A 257 -27.00 -10.27 5.91
CA GLU A 257 -26.60 -9.15 6.77
C GLU A 257 -25.34 -8.48 6.24
N ILE A 258 -25.35 -7.14 6.13
CA ILE A 258 -24.18 -6.37 5.70
C ILE A 258 -23.69 -5.52 6.86
N THR A 259 -22.42 -5.65 7.23
CA THR A 259 -21.75 -4.78 8.20
C THR A 259 -20.61 -4.02 7.53
N LEU A 260 -20.58 -2.70 7.69
CA LEU A 260 -19.53 -1.83 7.16
C LEU A 260 -18.78 -1.12 8.29
N VAL A 261 -17.46 -1.20 8.30
CA VAL A 261 -16.59 -0.60 9.32
C VAL A 261 -15.75 0.53 8.73
N GLY A 262 -15.62 1.66 9.46
CA GLY A 262 -14.78 2.80 9.08
C GLY A 262 -15.55 3.93 8.39
N LEU A 263 -16.87 3.94 8.52
CA LEU A 263 -17.74 5.01 8.03
C LEU A 263 -17.62 6.27 8.89
N ASN A 264 -17.81 7.44 8.31
CA ASN A 264 -18.06 8.63 9.12
C ASN A 264 -19.52 8.69 9.58
N GLN A 265 -19.82 9.53 10.57
CA GLN A 265 -21.15 9.59 11.18
C GLN A 265 -22.27 9.88 10.17
N LYS A 266 -22.05 10.79 9.22
CA LYS A 266 -23.03 11.12 8.17
C LYS A 266 -23.31 9.93 7.25
N GLN A 267 -22.26 9.16 6.92
CA GLN A 267 -22.41 7.94 6.13
C GLN A 267 -23.24 6.90 6.87
N VAL A 268 -22.99 6.70 8.18
CA VAL A 268 -23.79 5.78 9.01
C VAL A 268 -25.26 6.16 8.99
N GLU A 269 -25.57 7.45 9.18
CA GLU A 269 -26.95 7.98 9.19
C GLU A 269 -27.64 7.87 7.83
N SER A 270 -26.90 7.82 6.73
CA SER A 270 -27.43 7.73 5.36
C SER A 270 -27.55 6.30 4.82
N LEU A 271 -27.14 5.28 5.58
CA LEU A 271 -27.25 3.90 5.13
C LEU A 271 -28.71 3.45 5.03
N PRO A 272 -29.06 2.66 4.00
CA PRO A 272 -30.37 2.04 3.93
C PRO A 272 -30.56 0.98 5.02
N ALA A 273 -31.81 0.65 5.33
CA ALA A 273 -32.14 -0.46 6.22
C ALA A 273 -31.47 -1.77 5.72
N GLY A 274 -31.04 -2.60 6.67
CA GLY A 274 -30.33 -3.86 6.37
C GLY A 274 -28.83 -3.74 6.17
N ILE A 275 -28.25 -2.52 6.29
CA ILE A 275 -26.80 -2.33 6.41
C ILE A 275 -26.48 -1.77 7.79
N LYS A 276 -25.66 -2.48 8.57
CA LYS A 276 -25.11 -2.03 9.84
C LYS A 276 -23.83 -1.24 9.60
N GLY A 277 -23.81 0.03 9.97
CA GLY A 277 -22.64 0.91 9.86
C GLY A 277 -21.94 1.10 11.19
N LEU A 278 -20.61 0.96 11.21
CA LEU A 278 -19.74 1.24 12.35
C LEU A 278 -18.72 2.30 11.96
N THR A 279 -18.56 3.35 12.77
CA THR A 279 -17.54 4.37 12.54
C THR A 279 -16.13 3.82 12.79
N ARG A 280 -15.99 2.96 13.78
CA ARG A 280 -14.76 2.22 14.12
C ARG A 280 -15.11 1.06 15.04
N THR A 281 -14.21 0.12 15.18
CA THR A 281 -14.21 -0.87 16.26
C THR A 281 -13.55 -0.29 17.52
N SER A 282 -13.88 -0.80 18.69
CA SER A 282 -13.34 -0.36 19.98
C SER A 282 -11.86 -0.76 20.10
N ASN A 283 -11.51 -1.92 19.52
CA ASN A 283 -10.16 -2.48 19.49
C ASN A 283 -10.00 -3.38 18.26
N VAL A 284 -8.83 -3.96 18.08
CA VAL A 284 -8.56 -4.87 16.95
C VAL A 284 -9.22 -6.22 17.14
N GLU A 285 -9.38 -6.67 18.37
CA GLU A 285 -10.03 -7.94 18.71
C GLU A 285 -11.48 -7.96 18.25
N GLU A 286 -12.21 -6.84 18.40
CA GLU A 286 -13.56 -6.66 17.84
C GLU A 286 -13.56 -6.75 16.30
N LEU A 287 -12.57 -6.17 15.64
CA LEU A 287 -12.43 -6.27 14.18
C LEU A 287 -12.14 -7.71 13.74
N VAL A 288 -11.27 -8.42 14.45
CA VAL A 288 -10.96 -9.85 14.21
C VAL A 288 -12.21 -10.71 14.40
N GLN A 289 -13.05 -10.41 15.42
CA GLN A 289 -14.32 -11.11 15.63
C GLN A 289 -15.29 -10.85 14.47
N LEU A 290 -15.40 -9.61 13.98
CA LEU A 290 -16.24 -9.29 12.82
C LEU A 290 -15.80 -10.05 11.56
N TYR A 291 -14.49 -10.12 11.29
CA TYR A 291 -13.98 -10.98 10.22
C TYR A 291 -14.36 -12.45 10.45
N SER A 292 -14.10 -12.99 11.64
CA SER A 292 -14.31 -14.42 11.96
C SER A 292 -15.79 -14.83 11.94
N ASP A 293 -16.71 -13.91 12.24
CA ASP A 293 -18.16 -14.15 12.22
C ASP A 293 -18.78 -13.95 10.83
N SER A 294 -18.00 -13.49 9.85
CA SER A 294 -18.49 -13.22 8.50
C SER A 294 -18.29 -14.42 7.57
N ASP A 295 -19.27 -14.69 6.72
CA ASP A 295 -19.22 -15.72 5.69
C ASP A 295 -18.45 -15.25 4.46
N ALA A 296 -18.43 -13.93 4.21
CA ALA A 296 -17.66 -13.30 3.15
C ALA A 296 -17.17 -11.91 3.54
N PHE A 297 -15.94 -11.60 3.21
CA PHE A 297 -15.42 -10.24 3.17
C PHE A 297 -15.51 -9.70 1.73
N ILE A 298 -16.14 -8.54 1.56
CA ILE A 298 -16.26 -7.92 0.23
C ILE A 298 -15.44 -6.65 0.16
N ASN A 299 -14.58 -6.57 -0.86
CA ASN A 299 -13.78 -5.39 -1.17
C ASN A 299 -14.06 -4.90 -2.61
N PRO A 300 -15.13 -4.11 -2.83
CA PRO A 300 -15.51 -3.63 -4.15
C PRO A 300 -14.74 -2.34 -4.50
N THR A 301 -13.42 -2.38 -4.29
CA THR A 301 -12.57 -1.21 -4.54
C THR A 301 -12.36 -0.95 -6.03
N TYR A 302 -12.42 0.32 -6.44
CA TYR A 302 -12.17 0.78 -7.80
C TYR A 302 -10.70 1.09 -8.07
N SER A 303 -9.89 1.22 -7.04
CA SER A 303 -8.44 1.37 -7.13
C SER A 303 -7.79 1.00 -5.80
N ASP A 304 -6.89 0.04 -5.81
CA ASP A 304 -6.05 -0.31 -4.66
C ASP A 304 -4.78 -1.03 -5.12
N ASN A 305 -3.66 -0.75 -4.49
CA ASN A 305 -2.39 -1.34 -4.90
C ASN A 305 -2.17 -2.73 -4.29
N PHE A 306 -2.51 -2.91 -3.02
CA PHE A 306 -2.54 -4.20 -2.33
C PHE A 306 -3.28 -4.04 -0.99
N PRO A 307 -4.61 -4.24 -0.95
CA PRO A 307 -5.41 -3.96 0.24
C PRO A 307 -5.12 -4.94 1.37
N THR A 308 -4.60 -4.44 2.49
CA THR A 308 -4.33 -5.27 3.67
C THR A 308 -5.59 -5.88 4.26
N THR A 309 -6.76 -5.27 4.07
CA THR A 309 -8.05 -5.80 4.52
C THR A 309 -8.39 -7.15 3.89
N ASN A 310 -7.97 -7.41 2.63
CA ASN A 310 -8.14 -8.72 2.02
C ASN A 310 -7.34 -9.80 2.77
N ILE A 311 -6.08 -9.50 3.08
CA ILE A 311 -5.21 -10.46 3.78
C ILE A 311 -5.55 -10.56 5.27
N GLU A 312 -6.13 -9.52 5.87
CA GLU A 312 -6.70 -9.57 7.24
C GLU A 312 -7.90 -10.54 7.29
N ALA A 313 -8.81 -10.46 6.31
CA ALA A 313 -9.94 -11.37 6.18
C ALA A 313 -9.48 -12.83 6.02
N LEU A 314 -8.55 -13.08 5.09
CA LEU A 314 -7.97 -14.42 4.90
C LEU A 314 -7.31 -14.96 6.18
N ALA A 315 -6.56 -14.10 6.89
CA ALA A 315 -5.92 -14.48 8.15
C ALA A 315 -6.92 -14.88 9.24
N CYS A 316 -8.12 -14.29 9.22
CA CYS A 316 -9.23 -14.65 10.11
C CYS A 316 -10.06 -15.85 9.60
N GLY A 317 -9.69 -16.44 8.46
CA GLY A 317 -10.40 -17.58 7.87
C GLY A 317 -11.62 -17.19 7.04
N THR A 318 -11.74 -15.94 6.63
CA THR A 318 -12.91 -15.41 5.90
C THR A 318 -12.60 -15.32 4.40
N PRO A 319 -13.39 -15.97 3.54
CA PRO A 319 -13.26 -15.86 2.09
C PRO A 319 -13.45 -14.42 1.59
N VAL A 320 -12.74 -14.05 0.54
CA VAL A 320 -12.76 -12.69 0.00
C VAL A 320 -13.44 -12.65 -1.36
N ILE A 321 -14.38 -11.71 -1.55
CA ILE A 321 -14.87 -11.32 -2.88
C ILE A 321 -14.31 -9.94 -3.19
N THR A 322 -13.62 -9.80 -4.32
CA THR A 322 -13.04 -8.50 -4.70
C THR A 322 -13.23 -8.20 -6.18
N TYR A 323 -13.20 -6.91 -6.52
CA TYR A 323 -13.15 -6.50 -7.91
C TYR A 323 -11.78 -6.83 -8.54
N ARG A 324 -11.79 -7.05 -9.87
CA ARG A 324 -10.58 -7.16 -10.70
C ARG A 324 -9.95 -5.78 -10.87
N THR A 325 -9.29 -5.30 -9.82
CA THR A 325 -8.75 -3.93 -9.73
C THR A 325 -7.42 -3.93 -9.01
N GLY A 326 -6.42 -3.30 -9.65
CA GLY A 326 -5.11 -3.15 -9.02
C GLY A 326 -4.49 -4.48 -8.61
N GLY A 327 -3.83 -4.48 -7.45
CA GLY A 327 -3.30 -5.69 -6.81
C GLY A 327 -4.30 -6.41 -5.91
N SER A 328 -5.57 -5.99 -5.87
CA SER A 328 -6.58 -6.61 -5.01
C SER A 328 -6.79 -8.11 -5.31
N PRO A 329 -6.80 -8.57 -6.58
CA PRO A 329 -6.92 -9.98 -6.93
C PRO A 329 -5.76 -10.86 -6.45
N GLU A 330 -4.57 -10.29 -6.22
CA GLU A 330 -3.38 -11.08 -5.86
C GLU A 330 -3.50 -11.74 -4.47
N ALA A 331 -4.35 -11.18 -3.61
CA ALA A 331 -4.60 -11.74 -2.28
C ALA A 331 -5.27 -13.11 -2.33
N VAL A 332 -6.06 -13.42 -3.37
CA VAL A 332 -6.93 -14.60 -3.41
C VAL A 332 -6.58 -15.57 -4.55
N ASP A 333 -7.02 -16.80 -4.39
CA ASP A 333 -7.08 -17.82 -5.42
C ASP A 333 -8.47 -18.51 -5.38
N GLU A 334 -8.68 -19.53 -6.21
CA GLU A 334 -9.94 -20.27 -6.33
C GLU A 334 -10.41 -20.97 -5.05
N LYS A 335 -9.50 -21.21 -4.06
CA LYS A 335 -9.80 -21.83 -2.77
C LYS A 335 -10.11 -20.84 -1.67
N THR A 336 -9.82 -19.56 -1.89
CA THR A 336 -9.81 -18.54 -0.84
C THR A 336 -10.65 -17.31 -1.17
N GLY A 337 -11.15 -17.19 -2.42
CA GLY A 337 -12.01 -16.08 -2.78
C GLY A 337 -12.45 -16.07 -4.23
N LEU A 338 -13.19 -15.04 -4.59
CA LEU A 338 -13.75 -14.83 -5.93
C LEU A 338 -13.37 -13.41 -6.43
N VAL A 339 -12.96 -13.34 -7.70
CA VAL A 339 -12.63 -12.09 -8.37
C VAL A 339 -13.68 -11.80 -9.42
N VAL A 340 -14.39 -10.67 -9.28
CA VAL A 340 -15.47 -10.28 -10.20
C VAL A 340 -15.11 -9.01 -10.98
N PRO A 341 -15.78 -8.73 -12.11
CA PRO A 341 -15.52 -7.50 -12.87
C PRO A 341 -15.77 -6.26 -12.04
N GLN A 342 -14.93 -5.24 -12.22
CA GLN A 342 -15.05 -3.96 -11.52
C GLN A 342 -16.40 -3.29 -11.81
N GLY A 343 -17.09 -2.86 -10.75
CA GLY A 343 -18.38 -2.16 -10.85
C GLY A 343 -19.59 -3.04 -11.18
N ASP A 344 -19.38 -4.35 -11.38
CA ASP A 344 -20.47 -5.29 -11.67
C ASP A 344 -21.09 -5.82 -10.36
N VAL A 345 -22.10 -5.11 -9.88
CA VAL A 345 -22.82 -5.48 -8.64
C VAL A 345 -23.59 -6.80 -8.82
N ASN A 346 -24.08 -7.12 -10.03
CA ASN A 346 -24.73 -8.38 -10.27
C ASN A 346 -23.76 -9.56 -10.16
N ALA A 347 -22.52 -9.38 -10.63
CA ALA A 347 -21.47 -10.37 -10.42
C ALA A 347 -21.10 -10.54 -8.94
N LEU A 348 -21.15 -9.45 -8.12
CA LEU A 348 -21.02 -9.56 -6.66
C LEU A 348 -22.14 -10.42 -6.06
N VAL A 349 -23.41 -10.18 -6.45
CA VAL A 349 -24.56 -10.99 -5.99
C VAL A 349 -24.35 -12.47 -6.36
N ALA A 350 -23.98 -12.75 -7.59
CA ALA A 350 -23.73 -14.13 -8.04
C ALA A 350 -22.59 -14.80 -7.24
N ALA A 351 -21.50 -14.08 -6.97
CA ALA A 351 -20.38 -14.57 -6.17
C ALA A 351 -20.79 -14.86 -4.72
N ILE A 352 -21.61 -14.00 -4.12
CA ILE A 352 -22.15 -14.20 -2.76
C ILE A 352 -23.02 -15.44 -2.71
N GLN A 353 -23.95 -15.59 -3.67
CA GLN A 353 -24.81 -16.76 -3.75
C GLN A 353 -24.00 -18.04 -3.95
N GLN A 354 -22.98 -18.00 -4.81
CA GLN A 354 -22.04 -19.11 -4.97
C GLN A 354 -21.35 -19.51 -3.66
N LEU A 355 -20.86 -18.54 -2.87
CA LEU A 355 -20.25 -18.82 -1.56
C LEU A 355 -21.26 -19.39 -0.57
N ARG A 356 -22.50 -18.95 -0.61
CA ARG A 356 -23.58 -19.46 0.25
C ARG A 356 -23.91 -20.92 -0.07
N GLU A 357 -24.00 -21.25 -1.35
CA GLU A 357 -24.30 -22.62 -1.81
C GLU A 357 -23.11 -23.56 -1.65
N LYS A 358 -21.90 -23.04 -1.89
CA LYS A 358 -20.65 -23.78 -1.84
C LYS A 358 -19.60 -22.98 -1.06
N PRO A 359 -19.62 -23.03 0.27
CA PRO A 359 -18.66 -22.31 1.10
C PRO A 359 -17.22 -22.71 0.83
N LEU A 360 -16.33 -21.73 0.79
CA LEU A 360 -14.89 -21.95 0.77
C LEU A 360 -14.35 -22.25 2.17
N SER A 361 -13.24 -22.97 2.23
CA SER A 361 -12.64 -23.41 3.48
C SER A 361 -11.93 -22.26 4.21
N GLY A 362 -12.40 -21.90 5.41
CA GLY A 362 -11.70 -20.96 6.25
C GLY A 362 -10.27 -21.39 6.63
N LYS A 363 -10.01 -22.70 6.65
CA LYS A 363 -8.66 -23.22 6.84
C LYS A 363 -7.75 -22.92 5.65
N ASP A 364 -8.26 -22.98 4.41
CA ASP A 364 -7.48 -22.67 3.23
C ASP A 364 -7.19 -21.15 3.17
N CYS A 365 -8.18 -20.30 3.52
CA CYS A 365 -7.98 -18.85 3.68
C CYS A 365 -6.86 -18.56 4.68
N ARG A 366 -6.93 -19.15 5.85
CA ARG A 366 -5.92 -19.01 6.91
C ARG A 366 -4.53 -19.46 6.44
N SER A 367 -4.45 -20.66 5.86
CA SER A 367 -3.18 -21.22 5.38
C SER A 367 -2.53 -20.33 4.32
N ARG A 368 -3.31 -19.77 3.38
CA ARG A 368 -2.79 -18.82 2.39
C ARG A 368 -2.20 -17.57 3.04
N ALA A 369 -2.91 -16.99 4.02
CA ALA A 369 -2.41 -15.81 4.74
C ALA A 369 -1.10 -16.11 5.48
N GLU A 370 -1.00 -17.25 6.16
CA GLU A 370 0.20 -17.67 6.89
C GLU A 370 1.39 -17.97 5.97
N MET A 371 1.13 -18.55 4.79
CA MET A 371 2.20 -18.89 3.85
C MET A 371 2.74 -17.66 3.12
N LEU A 372 1.85 -16.79 2.62
CA LEU A 372 2.22 -15.75 1.66
C LEU A 372 2.23 -14.34 2.26
N PHE A 373 1.46 -14.09 3.33
CA PHE A 373 1.20 -12.74 3.82
C PHE A 373 1.45 -12.57 5.33
N ASP A 374 2.17 -13.51 5.95
CA ASP A 374 2.68 -13.32 7.30
C ASP A 374 3.68 -12.15 7.30
N LYS A 375 3.40 -11.09 8.07
CA LYS A 375 4.20 -9.86 8.08
C LYS A 375 5.67 -10.14 8.40
N ASP A 376 5.96 -11.08 9.31
CA ASP A 376 7.33 -11.36 9.71
C ASP A 376 8.11 -11.95 8.52
N LYS A 377 7.49 -12.88 7.78
CA LYS A 377 8.07 -13.44 6.55
C LYS A 377 8.20 -12.39 5.42
N CYS A 378 7.17 -11.54 5.24
CA CYS A 378 7.20 -10.51 4.22
C CYS A 378 8.31 -9.48 4.52
N PHE A 379 8.42 -9.04 5.77
CA PHE A 379 9.36 -7.96 6.12
C PHE A 379 10.80 -8.45 6.32
N GLU A 380 11.02 -9.74 6.59
CA GLU A 380 12.36 -10.36 6.49
C GLU A 380 12.96 -10.24 5.07
N GLN A 381 12.14 -10.18 4.03
CA GLN A 381 12.62 -9.97 2.67
C GLN A 381 13.28 -8.60 2.49
N TYR A 382 12.79 -7.55 3.20
CA TYR A 382 13.45 -6.24 3.22
C TYR A 382 14.84 -6.34 3.84
N LEU A 383 14.99 -7.06 4.93
CA LEU A 383 16.26 -7.23 5.60
C LEU A 383 17.26 -7.99 4.72
N SER A 384 16.80 -9.03 4.03
CA SER A 384 17.60 -9.75 3.03
C SER A 384 18.04 -8.83 1.89
N LEU A 385 17.15 -7.97 1.40
CA LEU A 385 17.45 -6.96 0.38
C LEU A 385 18.51 -5.96 0.90
N TYR A 386 18.35 -5.42 2.12
CA TYR A 386 19.29 -4.47 2.71
C TYR A 386 20.69 -5.08 2.85
N ASN A 387 20.78 -6.30 3.39
CA ASN A 387 22.05 -7.00 3.52
C ASN A 387 22.73 -7.23 2.17
N THR A 388 21.95 -7.56 1.14
CA THR A 388 22.46 -7.72 -0.23
C THR A 388 23.03 -6.39 -0.76
N LEU A 389 22.32 -5.28 -0.54
CA LEU A 389 22.71 -3.96 -1.00
C LEU A 389 23.96 -3.44 -0.29
N ILE A 390 24.11 -3.68 1.01
CA ILE A 390 25.29 -3.27 1.79
C ILE A 390 26.52 -4.07 1.36
N ASN A 391 26.38 -5.40 1.18
CA ASN A 391 27.50 -6.28 0.92
C ASN A 391 27.95 -6.27 -0.55
N ASN A 392 27.03 -6.18 -1.49
CA ASN A 392 27.30 -6.40 -2.92
C ASN A 392 27.01 -5.15 -3.78
N GLY A 393 26.37 -4.12 -3.23
CA GLY A 393 25.83 -3.02 -4.02
C GLY A 393 24.73 -3.46 -4.99
N ILE A 394 24.36 -2.58 -5.92
CA ILE A 394 23.44 -2.93 -7.01
C ILE A 394 24.23 -3.63 -8.11
N ILE A 395 24.04 -4.94 -8.27
CA ILE A 395 24.69 -5.72 -9.32
C ILE A 395 23.98 -5.43 -10.65
N LYS A 396 24.66 -4.74 -11.57
CA LYS A 396 24.19 -4.55 -12.95
C LYS A 396 24.63 -5.76 -13.78
N ILE A 397 23.72 -6.64 -14.13
CA ILE A 397 24.01 -7.73 -15.07
C ILE A 397 23.73 -7.21 -16.49
N GLY A 398 24.79 -7.06 -17.29
CA GLY A 398 24.73 -6.63 -18.67
C GLY A 398 24.22 -7.75 -19.59
N GLY A 399 23.12 -7.49 -20.29
CA GLY A 399 22.58 -8.31 -21.38
C GLY A 399 21.35 -7.57 -21.95
N GLY A 400 21.34 -7.29 -23.24
CA GLY A 400 20.49 -6.41 -24.01
C GLY A 400 19.06 -6.19 -23.52
N LYS A 401 18.74 -4.96 -23.19
CA LYS A 401 17.63 -4.40 -22.42
C LYS A 401 17.85 -4.64 -20.92
N ASN A 402 18.45 -3.65 -20.29
CA ASN A 402 18.90 -3.58 -18.88
C ASN A 402 17.98 -4.25 -17.86
N GLN A 403 18.07 -5.55 -17.67
CA GLN A 403 17.49 -6.21 -16.51
C GLN A 403 18.54 -6.27 -15.41
N VAL A 404 18.33 -5.52 -14.34
CA VAL A 404 19.12 -5.63 -13.10
C VAL A 404 18.47 -6.70 -12.25
N ILE A 405 19.13 -7.83 -12.07
CA ILE A 405 18.68 -8.89 -11.17
C ILE A 405 19.36 -8.67 -9.82
N VAL A 406 18.60 -8.28 -8.81
CA VAL A 406 19.05 -8.36 -7.42
C VAL A 406 18.94 -9.82 -7.01
N LEU A 407 20.05 -10.51 -6.85
CA LEU A 407 20.05 -11.87 -6.31
C LEU A 407 19.69 -11.82 -4.82
N ILE A 408 18.45 -12.15 -4.50
CA ILE A 408 18.03 -12.43 -3.13
C ILE A 408 18.45 -13.88 -2.84
N PRO A 409 19.22 -14.17 -1.77
CA PRO A 409 19.63 -15.54 -1.47
C PRO A 409 18.44 -16.47 -1.20
N HIS A 410 18.40 -17.58 -1.89
CA HIS A 410 17.69 -18.88 -1.67
C HIS A 410 16.25 -18.97 -1.10
N ALA A 411 15.67 -17.95 -0.46
CA ALA A 411 14.27 -18.01 -0.02
C ALA A 411 13.25 -17.82 -1.17
N ALA A 412 13.69 -17.31 -2.32
CA ALA A 412 12.83 -17.00 -3.47
C ALA A 412 12.74 -18.13 -4.51
N GLU A 413 13.64 -19.10 -4.51
CA GLU A 413 13.62 -20.20 -5.50
C GLU A 413 12.43 -21.15 -5.30
N SER A 414 11.97 -21.37 -4.07
CA SER A 414 10.78 -22.19 -3.81
C SER A 414 9.48 -21.53 -4.30
N LEU A 415 9.40 -20.20 -4.20
CA LEU A 415 8.23 -19.41 -4.64
C LEU A 415 8.17 -19.23 -6.17
N LEU A 416 9.33 -19.18 -6.83
CA LEU A 416 9.41 -19.08 -8.29
C LEU A 416 9.08 -20.41 -8.99
N THR A 417 9.37 -21.53 -8.33
CA THR A 417 9.07 -22.87 -8.87
C THR A 417 7.57 -23.16 -8.80
N GLU A 418 6.89 -22.77 -7.72
CA GLU A 418 5.43 -22.92 -7.58
C GLU A 418 4.65 -21.98 -8.52
N ARG A 419 5.14 -20.76 -8.78
CA ARG A 419 4.51 -19.82 -9.75
C ARG A 419 4.65 -20.25 -11.20
N ARG A 420 5.67 -21.06 -11.58
CA ARG A 420 5.83 -21.63 -12.90
C ARG A 420 4.97 -22.86 -13.16
N MET A 421 4.44 -23.50 -12.12
CA MET A 421 3.53 -24.64 -12.23
C MET A 421 2.05 -24.25 -12.18
N ALA A 422 1.73 -22.97 -11.92
CA ALA A 422 0.37 -22.42 -11.84
C ALA A 422 0.02 -21.43 -12.99
N ALA A 423 0.88 -21.31 -14.03
CA ALA A 423 0.66 -20.46 -15.20
C ALA A 423 0.24 -21.27 -16.43
#